data_4ffc6c7746f4a6247536e2709c715b0b
#
_entry.id   4ffc6c7746f4a6247536e2709c715b0b
#
_cell.length_a   1.000
_cell.length_b   1.000
_cell.length_c   1.000
_cell.angle_alpha   90.00
_cell.angle_beta   90.00
_cell.angle_gamma   90.00
#
_symmetry.space_group_name_H-M   'P 1'
#
loop_
_entity.id
_entity.type
_entity.pdbx_description
1 polymer ?
#
loop_
_entity_poly.entity_id
_entity_poly.type
_entity_poly.pdbx_seq_one_letter_code
_entity_poly.pdbx_strand_id
1 'polypeptide(L)'
;MRLRYRINGLLYEFPPPPLELYSPIISHIKVLSNLDISEKRVPQDGYFKIKLRDRDVDLRVSTFPTIFGEMVAMRVLDKKNIISGLEQLGFLPETLHRWRMLLEEPYGIILVTGPTGSGKTTTLYSSLGELDSIHRKIMTVEDPVEYHLKNIDQTQINPRSGLTFAVALRSILRQDPDVVMVGEIRDLETAEIAFRAAQTGQLVFSTLHTNTAPGAIIRLIDMGVEPYLISSSLIAVLNQRLVRSICPSCKTEYQPLEEEIKMLDPELIGKNQKYYTGKGCHLCNGTGFGGRTGIFELMVMNEELRRLTMKKAELREIRDEARKTGMKTLREDGIIKVIEGKTTINEVIYSTRKEGE
;
A
#
# COMPACT_ATOMS: atom_id res chain seq x y z
N MET A 1 -14.73 -11.98 -26.86
CA MET A 1 -13.54 -11.66 -26.04
C MET A 1 -13.71 -10.26 -25.48
N ARG A 2 -13.22 -9.98 -24.26
CA ARG A 2 -13.23 -8.62 -23.67
C ARG A 2 -11.79 -8.26 -23.31
N LEU A 3 -11.34 -7.07 -23.67
CA LEU A 3 -10.04 -6.53 -23.31
C LEU A 3 -10.25 -5.35 -22.35
N ARG A 4 -9.66 -5.42 -21.16
CA ARG A 4 -9.79 -4.37 -20.15
C ARG A 4 -8.43 -4.05 -19.53
N TYR A 5 -8.16 -2.78 -19.35
CA TYR A 5 -7.00 -2.31 -18.60
C TYR A 5 -7.45 -1.71 -17.26
N ARG A 6 -6.75 -2.06 -16.20
CA ARG A 6 -6.90 -1.38 -14.91
C ARG A 6 -5.94 -0.21 -14.85
N ILE A 7 -6.48 1.00 -14.96
CA ILE A 7 -5.71 2.25 -14.93
C ILE A 7 -6.12 3.02 -13.67
N ASN A 8 -5.14 3.33 -12.80
CA ASN A 8 -5.38 4.03 -11.53
C ASN A 8 -6.51 3.41 -10.67
N GLY A 9 -6.59 2.07 -10.66
CA GLY A 9 -7.55 1.31 -9.86
C GLY A 9 -8.88 0.98 -10.56
N LEU A 10 -9.26 1.66 -11.64
CA LEU A 10 -10.49 1.42 -12.40
C LEU A 10 -10.25 0.62 -13.68
N LEU A 11 -11.25 -0.19 -14.06
CA LEU A 11 -11.24 -0.96 -15.30
C LEU A 11 -11.83 -0.16 -16.45
N TYR A 12 -11.08 -0.04 -17.53
CA TYR A 12 -11.50 0.55 -18.79
C TYR A 12 -11.53 -0.52 -19.87
N GLU A 13 -12.60 -0.55 -20.66
CA GLU A 13 -12.75 -1.46 -21.78
C GLU A 13 -12.14 -0.86 -23.05
N PHE A 14 -11.40 -1.69 -23.77
CA PHE A 14 -10.76 -1.32 -25.03
C PHE A 14 -11.28 -2.22 -26.17
N PRO A 15 -11.19 -1.79 -27.42
CA PRO A 15 -11.57 -2.63 -28.56
C PRO A 15 -10.84 -3.98 -28.50
N PRO A 16 -11.59 -5.10 -28.46
CA PRO A 16 -10.98 -6.41 -28.38
C PRO A 16 -10.40 -6.80 -29.75
N PRO A 17 -9.36 -7.66 -29.79
CA PRO A 17 -8.96 -8.30 -31.04
C PRO A 17 -10.07 -9.24 -31.56
N PRO A 18 -10.03 -9.65 -32.85
CA PRO A 18 -10.96 -10.60 -33.41
C PRO A 18 -11.04 -11.87 -32.57
N LEU A 19 -12.26 -12.46 -32.48
CA LEU A 19 -12.50 -13.63 -31.63
C LEU A 19 -11.67 -14.84 -32.04
N GLU A 20 -11.36 -14.97 -33.35
CA GLU A 20 -10.53 -16.01 -33.92
C GLU A 20 -9.11 -16.06 -33.33
N LEU A 21 -8.60 -14.90 -32.89
CA LEU A 21 -7.29 -14.77 -32.25
C LEU A 21 -7.30 -15.11 -30.75
N TYR A 22 -8.45 -15.39 -30.16
CA TYR A 22 -8.54 -15.69 -28.74
C TYR A 22 -7.63 -16.85 -28.32
N SER A 23 -7.77 -18.02 -28.94
CA SER A 23 -6.96 -19.19 -28.59
C SER A 23 -5.47 -19.00 -28.91
N PRO A 24 -5.07 -18.46 -30.06
CA PRO A 24 -3.68 -18.12 -30.35
C PRO A 24 -3.06 -17.15 -29.32
N ILE A 25 -3.79 -16.11 -28.90
CA ILE A 25 -3.29 -15.14 -27.92
C ILE A 25 -3.03 -15.82 -26.58
N ILE A 26 -3.99 -16.64 -26.07
CA ILE A 26 -3.83 -17.35 -24.80
C ILE A 26 -2.63 -18.30 -24.86
N SER A 27 -2.52 -19.08 -25.94
CA SER A 27 -1.39 -20.01 -26.13
C SER A 27 -0.06 -19.27 -26.17
N HIS A 28 0.01 -18.14 -26.87
CA HIS A 28 1.23 -17.34 -26.95
C HIS A 28 1.63 -16.74 -25.58
N ILE A 29 0.67 -16.23 -24.82
CA ILE A 29 0.92 -15.75 -23.46
C ILE A 29 1.43 -16.87 -22.56
N LYS A 30 0.84 -18.08 -22.65
CA LYS A 30 1.30 -19.25 -21.90
C LYS A 30 2.74 -19.63 -22.25
N VAL A 31 3.09 -19.66 -23.54
CA VAL A 31 4.47 -19.92 -23.99
C VAL A 31 5.44 -18.91 -23.38
N LEU A 32 5.15 -17.62 -23.53
CA LEU A 32 6.01 -16.56 -23.00
C LEU A 32 6.20 -16.65 -21.49
N SER A 33 5.17 -17.14 -20.77
CA SER A 33 5.16 -17.24 -19.31
C SER A 33 5.65 -18.58 -18.75
N ASN A 34 6.12 -19.49 -19.61
CA ASN A 34 6.51 -20.88 -19.27
C ASN A 34 5.38 -21.67 -18.61
N LEU A 35 4.13 -21.49 -19.11
CA LEU A 35 2.94 -22.20 -18.64
C LEU A 35 2.61 -23.37 -19.61
N ASP A 36 1.92 -24.38 -19.09
CA ASP A 36 1.47 -25.51 -19.90
C ASP A 36 0.30 -25.08 -20.80
N ILE A 37 0.52 -25.16 -22.14
CA ILE A 37 -0.47 -24.80 -23.17
C ILE A 37 -1.62 -25.80 -23.19
N SER A 38 -1.34 -27.06 -22.88
CA SER A 38 -2.30 -28.16 -22.97
C SER A 38 -3.28 -28.19 -21.81
N GLU A 39 -2.84 -27.72 -20.64
CA GLU A 39 -3.67 -27.68 -19.43
C GLU A 39 -4.52 -26.40 -19.40
N LYS A 40 -5.86 -26.57 -19.45
CA LYS A 40 -6.84 -25.49 -19.50
C LYS A 40 -7.86 -25.53 -18.36
N ARG A 41 -7.76 -26.52 -17.45
CA ARG A 41 -8.75 -26.83 -16.42
C ARG A 41 -8.39 -26.29 -15.05
N VAL A 42 -7.11 -25.94 -14.84
CA VAL A 42 -6.62 -25.42 -13.57
C VAL A 42 -5.93 -24.07 -13.77
N PRO A 43 -5.94 -23.20 -12.75
CA PRO A 43 -5.20 -21.94 -12.79
C PRO A 43 -3.69 -22.18 -12.92
N GLN A 44 -3.01 -21.30 -13.64
CA GLN A 44 -1.56 -21.32 -13.75
C GLN A 44 -1.02 -19.91 -13.60
N ASP A 45 0.11 -19.79 -12.88
CA ASP A 45 0.81 -18.52 -12.65
C ASP A 45 2.22 -18.58 -13.24
N GLY A 46 2.61 -17.52 -13.94
CA GLY A 46 3.92 -17.40 -14.55
C GLY A 46 4.34 -15.95 -14.72
N TYR A 47 5.47 -15.76 -15.35
CA TYR A 47 5.96 -14.42 -15.65
C TYR A 47 6.83 -14.41 -16.88
N PHE A 48 6.92 -13.25 -17.53
CA PHE A 48 7.89 -13.01 -18.61
C PHE A 48 8.31 -11.55 -18.62
N LYS A 49 9.41 -11.28 -19.32
CA LYS A 49 9.98 -9.93 -19.47
C LYS A 49 9.87 -9.51 -20.91
N ILE A 50 9.51 -8.26 -21.12
CA ILE A 50 9.55 -7.64 -22.46
C ILE A 50 10.39 -6.37 -22.40
N LYS A 51 11.08 -6.10 -23.48
CA LYS A 51 11.78 -4.83 -23.67
C LYS A 51 10.93 -3.95 -24.58
N LEU A 52 10.41 -2.85 -24.02
CA LEU A 52 9.66 -1.84 -24.75
C LEU A 52 10.54 -0.61 -24.95
N ARG A 53 11.10 -0.45 -26.17
CA ARG A 53 12.06 0.62 -26.49
C ARG A 53 13.23 0.60 -25.47
N ASP A 54 13.25 1.57 -24.54
CA ASP A 54 14.31 1.71 -23.52
C ASP A 54 13.88 1.23 -22.11
N ARG A 55 12.83 0.42 -22.01
CA ARG A 55 12.27 -0.04 -20.75
C ARG A 55 12.18 -1.56 -20.70
N ASP A 56 12.66 -2.12 -19.60
CA ASP A 56 12.39 -3.49 -19.22
C ASP A 56 11.10 -3.54 -18.39
N VAL A 57 10.13 -4.27 -18.86
CA VAL A 57 8.83 -4.44 -18.21
C VAL A 57 8.67 -5.90 -17.84
N ASP A 58 8.45 -6.16 -16.56
CA ASP A 58 8.12 -7.49 -16.06
C ASP A 58 6.59 -7.65 -16.07
N LEU A 59 6.12 -8.77 -16.61
CA LEU A 59 4.70 -9.11 -16.66
C LEU A 59 4.46 -10.37 -15.81
N ARG A 60 3.67 -10.25 -14.74
CA ARG A 60 3.15 -11.41 -14.02
C ARG A 60 1.83 -11.82 -14.65
N VAL A 61 1.69 -13.08 -14.94
CA VAL A 61 0.55 -13.65 -15.68
C VAL A 61 -0.13 -14.68 -14.82
N SER A 62 -1.45 -14.59 -14.74
CA SER A 62 -2.30 -15.62 -14.13
C SER A 62 -3.37 -16.02 -15.14
N THR A 63 -3.48 -17.32 -15.40
CA THR A 63 -4.57 -17.88 -16.20
C THR A 63 -5.59 -18.54 -15.30
N PHE A 64 -6.87 -18.41 -15.64
CA PHE A 64 -7.97 -18.96 -14.85
C PHE A 64 -9.06 -19.54 -15.75
N PRO A 65 -9.47 -20.81 -15.54
CA PRO A 65 -10.54 -21.42 -16.31
C PRO A 65 -11.89 -20.78 -16.00
N THR A 66 -12.66 -20.48 -17.05
CA THR A 66 -14.05 -20.02 -16.94
C THR A 66 -14.95 -20.84 -17.85
N ILE A 67 -16.26 -20.74 -17.70
CA ILE A 67 -17.23 -21.41 -18.56
C ILE A 67 -17.15 -20.96 -20.04
N PHE A 68 -16.53 -19.82 -20.32
CA PHE A 68 -16.35 -19.27 -21.66
C PHE A 68 -14.92 -19.47 -22.21
N GLY A 69 -14.08 -20.23 -21.52
CA GLY A 69 -12.68 -20.43 -21.82
C GLY A 69 -11.75 -19.81 -20.76
N GLU A 70 -10.45 -19.80 -21.03
CA GLU A 70 -9.48 -19.29 -20.07
C GLU A 70 -9.47 -17.75 -20.04
N MET A 71 -9.51 -17.19 -18.86
CA MET A 71 -9.26 -15.77 -18.62
C MET A 71 -7.76 -15.57 -18.30
N VAL A 72 -7.18 -14.47 -18.76
CA VAL A 72 -5.81 -14.09 -18.43
C VAL A 72 -5.81 -12.73 -17.73
N ALA A 73 -5.16 -12.67 -16.60
CA ALA A 73 -4.83 -11.42 -15.91
C ALA A 73 -3.31 -11.18 -16.00
N MET A 74 -2.92 -9.99 -16.44
CA MET A 74 -1.51 -9.61 -16.52
C MET A 74 -1.27 -8.37 -15.66
N ARG A 75 -0.33 -8.47 -14.72
CA ARG A 75 0.15 -7.32 -13.95
C ARG A 75 1.43 -6.80 -14.59
N VAL A 76 1.41 -5.55 -14.99
CA VAL A 76 2.54 -4.85 -15.58
C VAL A 76 3.38 -4.22 -14.47
N LEU A 77 4.66 -4.57 -14.38
CA LEU A 77 5.61 -4.03 -13.42
C LEU A 77 6.67 -3.22 -14.18
N ASP A 78 6.50 -1.89 -14.19
CA ASP A 78 7.44 -0.96 -14.85
C ASP A 78 8.51 -0.51 -13.86
N LYS A 79 9.76 -0.90 -14.09
CA LYS A 79 10.88 -0.63 -13.18
C LYS A 79 11.33 0.83 -13.13
N LYS A 80 10.97 1.65 -14.09
CA LYS A 80 11.40 3.07 -14.12
C LYS A 80 10.65 3.99 -13.14
N ASN A 81 9.45 3.62 -12.72
CA ASN A 81 8.58 4.47 -11.90
C ASN A 81 8.56 4.08 -10.40
N ILE A 82 9.56 3.35 -9.94
CA ILE A 82 9.41 2.54 -8.73
C ILE A 82 9.97 3.21 -7.47
N ILE A 83 10.96 4.07 -7.57
CA ILE A 83 11.55 4.78 -6.42
C ILE A 83 11.12 6.25 -6.51
N SER A 84 9.91 6.52 -6.05
CA SER A 84 9.51 7.89 -5.73
C SER A 84 10.06 8.20 -4.34
N GLY A 85 10.70 9.36 -4.16
CA GLY A 85 11.00 9.83 -2.81
C GLY A 85 9.72 9.99 -1.98
N LEU A 86 9.81 9.99 -0.66
CA LEU A 86 8.65 10.15 0.23
C LEU A 86 7.81 11.40 -0.08
N GLU A 87 8.43 12.45 -0.62
CA GLU A 87 7.76 13.70 -1.04
C GLU A 87 6.70 13.48 -2.12
N GLN A 88 6.92 12.48 -2.99
CA GLN A 88 6.04 12.23 -4.13
C GLN A 88 4.83 11.35 -3.77
N LEU A 89 4.84 10.74 -2.58
CA LEU A 89 3.76 9.85 -2.15
C LEU A 89 2.49 10.61 -1.76
N GLY A 90 2.61 11.92 -1.50
CA GLY A 90 1.48 12.78 -1.16
C GLY A 90 1.29 13.00 0.33
N PHE A 91 2.27 12.77 1.15
CA PHE A 91 2.24 13.16 2.56
C PHE A 91 1.96 14.66 2.73
N LEU A 92 1.20 15.04 3.75
CA LEU A 92 1.19 16.41 4.21
C LEU A 92 2.56 16.76 4.83
N PRO A 93 3.04 18.01 4.73
CA PRO A 93 4.37 18.38 5.22
C PRO A 93 4.63 18.00 6.68
N GLU A 94 3.65 18.22 7.55
CA GLU A 94 3.72 17.84 8.97
C GLU A 94 3.82 16.32 9.17
N THR A 95 3.00 15.56 8.43
CA THR A 95 3.01 14.08 8.49
C THR A 95 4.31 13.52 7.96
N LEU A 96 4.85 14.10 6.88
CA LEU A 96 6.15 13.70 6.32
C LEU A 96 7.29 13.95 7.30
N HIS A 97 7.30 15.12 7.95
CA HIS A 97 8.32 15.45 8.95
C HIS A 97 8.28 14.47 10.12
N ARG A 98 7.10 14.19 10.68
CA ARG A 98 6.93 13.17 11.73
C ARG A 98 7.36 11.78 11.26
N TRP A 99 7.01 11.41 10.03
CA TRP A 99 7.39 10.12 9.48
C TRP A 99 8.91 9.96 9.40
N ARG A 100 9.62 10.97 8.92
CA ARG A 100 11.10 10.97 8.88
C ARG A 100 11.73 10.85 10.25
N MET A 101 11.19 11.54 11.26
CA MET A 101 11.68 11.36 12.65
C MET A 101 11.54 9.90 13.12
N LEU A 102 10.45 9.24 12.78
CA LEU A 102 10.23 7.82 13.12
C LEU A 102 11.20 6.87 12.41
N LEU A 103 11.68 7.22 11.21
CA LEU A 103 12.69 6.43 10.50
C LEU A 103 14.08 6.49 11.16
N GLU A 104 14.33 7.50 11.99
CA GLU A 104 15.59 7.67 12.73
C GLU A 104 15.58 6.96 14.08
N GLU A 105 14.43 6.39 14.49
CA GLU A 105 14.37 5.63 15.74
C GLU A 105 15.36 4.47 15.72
N PRO A 106 16.08 4.23 16.82
CA PRO A 106 17.12 3.20 16.85
C PRO A 106 16.54 1.79 16.82
N TYR A 107 15.38 1.56 17.41
CA TYR A 107 14.70 0.27 17.48
C TYR A 107 13.19 0.43 17.70
N GLY A 108 12.44 -0.63 17.44
CA GLY A 108 11.00 -0.69 17.60
C GLY A 108 10.33 -1.16 16.33
N ILE A 109 8.99 -1.17 16.28
CA ILE A 109 8.24 -1.62 15.11
C ILE A 109 7.36 -0.49 14.57
N ILE A 110 7.42 -0.28 13.27
CA ILE A 110 6.59 0.65 12.51
C ILE A 110 5.73 -0.16 11.54
N LEU A 111 4.42 0.04 11.60
CA LEU A 111 3.47 -0.67 10.77
C LEU A 111 2.87 0.23 9.70
N VAL A 112 2.83 -0.24 8.46
CA VAL A 112 2.09 0.42 7.38
C VAL A 112 0.86 -0.44 7.06
N THR A 113 -0.34 0.15 7.19
CA THR A 113 -1.59 -0.59 7.07
C THR A 113 -2.48 -0.06 5.96
N GLY A 114 -3.48 -0.83 5.58
CA GLY A 114 -4.43 -0.50 4.53
C GLY A 114 -4.77 -1.70 3.64
N PRO A 115 -5.77 -1.59 2.77
CA PRO A 115 -6.17 -2.67 1.87
C PRO A 115 -5.10 -2.99 0.83
N THR A 116 -5.31 -4.07 0.09
CA THR A 116 -4.48 -4.38 -1.08
C THR A 116 -4.53 -3.25 -2.11
N GLY A 117 -3.37 -2.87 -2.62
CA GLY A 117 -3.26 -1.77 -3.59
C GLY A 117 -3.28 -0.36 -2.99
N SER A 118 -3.22 -0.21 -1.66
CA SER A 118 -3.13 1.11 -1.01
C SER A 118 -1.74 1.76 -1.08
N GLY A 119 -0.73 1.07 -1.64
CA GLY A 119 0.63 1.60 -1.81
C GLY A 119 1.59 1.30 -0.66
N LYS A 120 1.26 0.37 0.26
CA LYS A 120 2.10 0.02 1.43
C LYS A 120 3.54 -0.29 1.06
N THR A 121 3.75 -1.17 0.09
CA THR A 121 5.11 -1.54 -0.37
C THR A 121 5.88 -0.34 -0.90
N THR A 122 5.22 0.55 -1.66
CA THR A 122 5.85 1.76 -2.17
C THR A 122 6.31 2.67 -1.03
N THR A 123 5.46 2.86 -0.01
CA THR A 123 5.81 3.67 1.17
C THR A 123 6.97 3.05 1.95
N LEU A 124 6.93 1.73 2.19
CA LEU A 124 8.02 1.04 2.87
C LEU A 124 9.34 1.12 2.08
N TYR A 125 9.30 0.85 0.77
CA TYR A 125 10.50 0.92 -0.06
C TYR A 125 11.07 2.34 -0.14
N SER A 126 10.20 3.37 -0.25
CA SER A 126 10.64 4.77 -0.19
C SER A 126 11.26 5.11 1.17
N SER A 127 10.69 4.57 2.26
CA SER A 127 11.24 4.73 3.61
C SER A 127 12.60 4.05 3.77
N LEU A 128 12.73 2.80 3.32
CA LEU A 128 14.02 2.10 3.33
C LEU A 128 15.07 2.79 2.46
N GLY A 129 14.65 3.42 1.37
CA GLY A 129 15.53 4.19 0.48
C GLY A 129 16.08 5.49 1.10
N GLU A 130 15.43 6.04 2.14
CA GLU A 130 15.93 7.21 2.89
C GLU A 130 16.87 6.81 4.04
N LEU A 131 16.88 5.53 4.45
CA LEU A 131 17.77 5.06 5.50
C LEU A 131 19.21 4.96 5.01
N ASP A 132 20.15 5.20 5.91
CA ASP A 132 21.59 5.04 5.62
C ASP A 132 21.97 3.56 5.47
N SER A 133 21.82 3.04 4.26
CA SER A 133 22.14 1.66 3.91
C SER A 133 23.66 1.39 3.78
N ILE A 134 24.52 2.39 4.02
CA ILE A 134 25.97 2.21 4.04
C ILE A 134 26.42 1.79 5.43
N HIS A 135 25.87 2.41 6.47
CA HIS A 135 26.25 2.18 7.87
C HIS A 135 25.25 1.33 8.65
N ARG A 136 24.07 1.03 8.07
CA ARG A 136 23.04 0.14 8.64
C ARG A 136 22.82 -1.07 7.75
N LYS A 137 22.85 -2.25 8.33
CA LYS A 137 22.49 -3.50 7.63
C LYS A 137 21.00 -3.63 7.54
N ILE A 138 20.46 -3.48 6.33
CA ILE A 138 19.03 -3.54 6.05
C ILE A 138 18.70 -4.86 5.35
N MET A 139 17.80 -5.64 5.92
CA MET A 139 17.36 -6.91 5.36
C MET A 139 15.85 -6.97 5.23
N THR A 140 15.36 -7.63 4.19
CA THR A 140 13.91 -7.80 3.97
C THR A 140 13.53 -9.26 3.77
N VAL A 141 12.29 -9.60 4.10
CA VAL A 141 11.62 -10.84 3.71
C VAL A 141 10.25 -10.53 3.12
N GLU A 142 9.98 -11.01 1.91
CA GLU A 142 8.87 -10.53 1.06
C GLU A 142 8.17 -11.66 0.30
N ASP A 143 6.91 -11.44 -0.09
CA ASP A 143 6.11 -12.37 -0.88
C ASP A 143 5.32 -11.66 -2.01
N PRO A 144 5.92 -11.48 -3.17
CA PRO A 144 7.34 -11.59 -3.52
C PRO A 144 8.09 -10.24 -3.39
N VAL A 145 9.39 -10.24 -3.65
CA VAL A 145 10.16 -9.00 -3.90
C VAL A 145 9.61 -8.31 -5.15
N GLU A 146 9.16 -7.06 -5.01
CA GLU A 146 8.57 -6.32 -6.15
C GLU A 146 9.64 -5.76 -7.08
N TYR A 147 10.74 -5.25 -6.53
CA TYR A 147 11.94 -4.79 -7.25
C TYR A 147 13.15 -4.69 -6.34
N HIS A 148 14.34 -4.68 -6.92
CA HIS A 148 15.58 -4.64 -6.17
C HIS A 148 15.88 -3.24 -5.65
N LEU A 149 16.15 -3.15 -4.37
CA LEU A 149 16.67 -1.96 -3.71
C LEU A 149 18.19 -2.05 -3.64
N LYS A 150 18.86 -0.93 -3.91
CA LYS A 150 20.33 -0.88 -3.84
C LYS A 150 20.78 -0.96 -2.37
N ASN A 151 21.82 -1.74 -2.09
CA ASN A 151 22.41 -1.94 -0.77
C ASN A 151 21.45 -2.50 0.29
N ILE A 152 20.42 -3.23 -0.11
CA ILE A 152 19.46 -3.89 0.79
C ILE A 152 19.42 -5.37 0.43
N ASP A 153 19.57 -6.22 1.44
CA ASP A 153 19.54 -7.67 1.28
C ASP A 153 18.09 -8.14 1.31
N GLN A 154 17.54 -8.45 0.14
CA GLN A 154 16.14 -8.83 -0.02
C GLN A 154 15.99 -10.34 -0.19
N THR A 155 15.17 -10.96 0.65
CA THR A 155 14.83 -12.38 0.60
C THR A 155 13.38 -12.57 0.17
N GLN A 156 13.15 -13.38 -0.84
CA GLN A 156 11.82 -13.80 -1.23
C GLN A 156 11.47 -15.14 -0.60
N ILE A 157 10.29 -15.25 0.03
CA ILE A 157 9.81 -16.52 0.56
C ILE A 157 9.63 -17.56 -0.55
N ASN A 158 9.80 -18.82 -0.19
CA ASN A 158 9.54 -19.96 -1.07
C ASN A 158 8.89 -21.08 -0.25
N PRO A 159 7.56 -21.12 -0.15
CA PRO A 159 6.86 -22.13 0.63
C PRO A 159 7.15 -23.57 0.18
N ARG A 160 7.45 -23.77 -1.12
CA ARG A 160 7.78 -25.10 -1.65
C ARG A 160 9.09 -25.66 -1.08
N SER A 161 10.04 -24.79 -0.74
CA SER A 161 11.29 -25.18 -0.07
C SER A 161 11.24 -25.06 1.44
N GLY A 162 10.09 -24.72 2.02
CA GLY A 162 9.92 -24.50 3.45
C GLY A 162 10.39 -23.11 3.94
N LEU A 163 10.80 -22.20 3.05
CA LEU A 163 11.20 -20.85 3.41
C LEU A 163 9.95 -19.96 3.57
N THR A 164 9.40 -19.94 4.79
CA THR A 164 8.27 -19.10 5.20
C THR A 164 8.74 -17.77 5.78
N PHE A 165 7.82 -16.83 6.06
CA PHE A 165 8.14 -15.59 6.75
C PHE A 165 8.81 -15.81 8.09
N ALA A 166 8.26 -16.70 8.93
CA ALA A 166 8.81 -17.02 10.26
C ALA A 166 10.20 -17.63 10.17
N VAL A 167 10.43 -18.59 9.26
CA VAL A 167 11.74 -19.24 9.06
C VAL A 167 12.78 -18.24 8.57
N ALA A 168 12.43 -17.43 7.56
CA ALA A 168 13.32 -16.41 7.02
C ALA A 168 13.67 -15.36 8.08
N LEU A 169 12.68 -14.85 8.81
CA LEU A 169 12.87 -13.83 9.84
C LEU A 169 13.80 -14.32 10.97
N ARG A 170 13.59 -15.55 11.48
CA ARG A 170 14.54 -16.14 12.45
C ARG A 170 15.97 -16.24 11.92
N SER A 171 16.14 -16.47 10.64
CA SER A 171 17.46 -16.55 10.02
C SER A 171 18.08 -15.17 9.83
N ILE A 172 17.29 -14.19 9.42
CA ILE A 172 17.71 -12.78 9.27
C ILE A 172 18.23 -12.23 10.60
N LEU A 173 17.54 -12.50 11.72
CA LEU A 173 17.96 -12.02 13.04
C LEU A 173 19.32 -12.57 13.50
N ARG A 174 19.80 -13.66 12.91
CA ARG A 174 21.17 -14.18 13.17
C ARG A 174 22.23 -13.60 12.24
N GLN A 175 21.83 -12.71 11.35
CA GLN A 175 22.72 -12.02 10.41
C GLN A 175 23.14 -10.62 10.89
N ASP A 176 22.84 -10.27 12.16
CA ASP A 176 23.17 -8.98 12.77
C ASP A 176 22.58 -7.79 11.96
N PRO A 177 21.26 -7.75 11.71
CA PRO A 177 20.64 -6.64 11.02
C PRO A 177 20.37 -5.48 11.97
N ASP A 178 20.49 -4.24 11.48
CA ASP A 178 20.02 -3.03 12.17
C ASP A 178 18.55 -2.75 11.86
N VAL A 179 18.16 -3.00 10.60
CA VAL A 179 16.81 -2.76 10.09
C VAL A 179 16.26 -4.01 9.42
N VAL A 180 15.05 -4.39 9.77
CA VAL A 180 14.37 -5.54 9.18
C VAL A 180 13.02 -5.12 8.60
N MET A 181 12.73 -5.47 7.35
CA MET A 181 11.40 -5.31 6.80
C MET A 181 10.76 -6.69 6.55
N VAL A 182 9.61 -6.90 7.17
CA VAL A 182 8.75 -8.07 6.95
C VAL A 182 7.59 -7.64 6.07
N GLY A 183 7.49 -8.19 4.87
CA GLY A 183 6.52 -7.77 3.85
C GLY A 183 5.10 -7.67 4.41
N GLU A 184 4.68 -8.66 5.19
CA GLU A 184 3.43 -8.63 5.94
C GLU A 184 3.43 -9.59 7.14
N ILE A 185 2.64 -9.28 8.15
CA ILE A 185 2.33 -10.14 9.30
C ILE A 185 0.95 -10.76 9.07
N ARG A 186 0.91 -12.09 8.86
CA ARG A 186 -0.33 -12.84 8.64
C ARG A 186 -0.72 -13.72 9.83
N ASP A 187 0.24 -14.10 10.64
CA ASP A 187 0.09 -15.08 11.72
C ASP A 187 0.82 -14.65 12.99
N LEU A 188 0.45 -15.28 14.10
CA LEU A 188 1.00 -15.00 15.43
C LEU A 188 2.50 -15.27 15.49
N GLU A 189 2.98 -16.35 14.88
CA GLU A 189 4.39 -16.74 14.92
C GLU A 189 5.28 -15.67 14.32
N THR A 190 4.94 -15.17 13.13
CA THR A 190 5.65 -14.07 12.45
C THR A 190 5.57 -12.77 13.27
N ALA A 191 4.39 -12.47 13.84
CA ALA A 191 4.18 -11.29 14.68
C ALA A 191 5.11 -11.33 15.90
N GLU A 192 5.10 -12.43 16.68
CA GLU A 192 5.94 -12.54 17.89
C GLU A 192 7.43 -12.38 17.59
N ILE A 193 7.91 -12.98 16.49
CA ILE A 193 9.32 -12.84 16.10
C ILE A 193 9.65 -11.40 15.76
N ALA A 194 8.78 -10.71 15.00
CA ALA A 194 8.97 -9.31 14.62
C ALA A 194 8.97 -8.37 15.84
N PHE A 195 8.03 -8.57 16.78
CA PHE A 195 7.97 -7.76 18.00
C PHE A 195 9.16 -8.01 18.92
N ARG A 196 9.61 -9.25 19.06
CA ARG A 196 10.82 -9.59 19.83
C ARG A 196 12.08 -9.01 19.20
N ALA A 197 12.20 -9.00 17.88
CA ALA A 197 13.29 -8.34 17.16
C ALA A 197 13.33 -6.85 17.50
N ALA A 198 12.19 -6.19 17.49
CA ALA A 198 12.09 -4.78 17.88
C ALA A 198 12.50 -4.53 19.34
N GLN A 199 12.26 -5.48 20.27
CA GLN A 199 12.71 -5.38 21.65
C GLN A 199 14.22 -5.62 21.82
N THR A 200 14.82 -6.37 20.90
CA THR A 200 16.25 -6.71 20.98
C THR A 200 17.17 -5.73 20.23
N GLY A 201 16.61 -4.61 19.73
CA GLY A 201 17.40 -3.50 19.22
C GLY A 201 17.29 -3.25 17.71
N GLN A 202 16.43 -4.00 16.99
CA GLN A 202 16.22 -3.78 15.56
C GLN A 202 15.09 -2.78 15.29
N LEU A 203 15.24 -1.96 14.26
CA LEU A 203 14.11 -1.20 13.69
C LEU A 203 13.36 -2.10 12.70
N VAL A 204 12.12 -2.42 13.02
CA VAL A 204 11.32 -3.37 12.23
C VAL A 204 10.22 -2.64 11.48
N PHE A 205 10.10 -2.89 10.18
CA PHE A 205 9.00 -2.45 9.35
C PHE A 205 8.13 -3.63 8.95
N SER A 206 6.80 -3.46 8.99
CA SER A 206 5.91 -4.48 8.45
C SER A 206 4.58 -3.90 7.97
N THR A 207 3.76 -4.77 7.38
CA THR A 207 2.40 -4.38 6.98
C THR A 207 1.33 -5.24 7.63
N LEU A 208 0.15 -4.63 7.79
CA LEU A 208 -1.09 -5.29 8.18
C LEU A 208 -2.25 -4.84 7.28
N HIS A 209 -3.32 -5.62 7.26
CA HIS A 209 -4.56 -5.25 6.58
C HIS A 209 -5.59 -4.76 7.60
N THR A 210 -5.57 -3.46 7.90
CA THR A 210 -6.57 -2.79 8.74
C THR A 210 -7.10 -1.54 8.06
N ASN A 211 -8.30 -1.11 8.43
CA ASN A 211 -8.97 0.04 7.82
C ASN A 211 -8.61 1.37 8.50
N THR A 212 -8.05 1.32 9.72
CA THR A 212 -7.60 2.49 10.50
C THR A 212 -6.28 2.18 11.19
N ALA A 213 -5.53 3.19 11.56
CA ALA A 213 -4.28 3.03 12.31
C ALA A 213 -4.51 2.44 13.71
N PRO A 214 -5.49 2.94 14.52
CA PRO A 214 -5.85 2.31 15.79
C PRO A 214 -6.28 0.85 15.67
N GLY A 215 -6.94 0.51 14.55
CA GLY A 215 -7.38 -0.87 14.27
C GLY A 215 -6.22 -1.88 14.18
N ALA A 216 -4.99 -1.42 13.94
CA ALA A 216 -3.83 -2.31 13.93
C ALA A 216 -3.54 -2.90 15.32
N ILE A 217 -3.71 -2.12 16.39
CA ILE A 217 -3.55 -2.60 17.76
C ILE A 217 -4.57 -3.71 18.06
N ILE A 218 -5.84 -3.47 17.74
CA ILE A 218 -6.91 -4.46 17.94
C ILE A 218 -6.59 -5.73 17.14
N ARG A 219 -6.21 -5.57 15.87
CA ARG A 219 -5.86 -6.71 15.00
C ARG A 219 -4.71 -7.57 15.55
N LEU A 220 -3.68 -6.94 16.11
CA LEU A 220 -2.56 -7.66 16.73
C LEU A 220 -3.02 -8.42 17.98
N ILE A 221 -3.86 -7.83 18.82
CA ILE A 221 -4.43 -8.48 19.99
C ILE A 221 -5.31 -9.68 19.57
N ASP A 222 -6.14 -9.51 18.55
CA ASP A 222 -7.00 -10.57 18.00
C ASP A 222 -6.20 -11.72 17.39
N MET A 223 -5.01 -11.43 16.85
CA MET A 223 -4.07 -12.46 16.37
C MET A 223 -3.39 -13.23 17.52
N GLY A 224 -3.55 -12.79 18.77
CA GLY A 224 -2.96 -13.39 19.94
C GLY A 224 -1.64 -12.77 20.39
N VAL A 225 -1.21 -11.65 19.80
CA VAL A 225 0.00 -10.94 20.26
C VAL A 225 -0.25 -10.38 21.66
N GLU A 226 0.64 -10.67 22.57
CA GLU A 226 0.53 -10.20 23.95
C GLU A 226 0.59 -8.66 24.03
N PRO A 227 -0.34 -7.99 24.74
CA PRO A 227 -0.41 -6.54 24.81
C PRO A 227 0.88 -5.87 25.26
N TYR A 228 1.67 -6.52 26.12
CA TYR A 228 2.94 -5.97 26.60
C TYR A 228 3.97 -5.88 25.47
N LEU A 229 3.98 -6.84 24.52
CA LEU A 229 4.86 -6.80 23.35
C LEU A 229 4.50 -5.61 22.44
N ILE A 230 3.20 -5.42 22.19
CA ILE A 230 2.72 -4.30 21.38
C ILE A 230 3.06 -2.97 22.06
N SER A 231 2.71 -2.85 23.34
CA SER A 231 2.91 -1.62 24.12
C SER A 231 4.38 -1.20 24.21
N SER A 232 5.31 -2.17 24.35
CA SER A 232 6.74 -1.87 24.50
C SER A 232 7.48 -1.61 23.19
N SER A 233 7.02 -2.20 22.08
CA SER A 233 7.79 -2.21 20.83
C SER A 233 7.17 -1.40 19.71
N LEU A 234 5.82 -1.25 19.67
CA LEU A 234 5.16 -0.46 18.63
C LEU A 234 5.50 1.02 18.80
N ILE A 235 6.03 1.63 17.74
CA ILE A 235 6.37 3.06 17.69
C ILE A 235 5.25 3.82 16.99
N ALA A 236 4.83 3.36 15.80
CA ALA A 236 3.83 4.04 15.00
C ALA A 236 3.07 3.09 14.08
N VAL A 237 1.88 3.51 13.69
CA VAL A 237 1.08 2.89 12.65
C VAL A 237 0.68 3.96 11.63
N LEU A 238 1.04 3.72 10.36
CA LEU A 238 0.61 4.54 9.23
C LEU A 238 -0.47 3.78 8.46
N ASN A 239 -1.71 4.22 8.55
CA ASN A 239 -2.75 3.73 7.66
C ASN A 239 -2.79 4.58 6.39
N GLN A 240 -2.98 3.94 5.24
CA GLN A 240 -2.98 4.65 3.96
C GLN A 240 -3.96 4.09 2.95
N ARG A 241 -4.44 4.99 2.08
CA ARG A 241 -5.18 4.67 0.86
C ARG A 241 -4.69 5.53 -0.29
N LEU A 242 -4.99 5.11 -1.51
CA LEU A 242 -4.70 5.87 -2.72
C LEU A 242 -5.99 6.47 -3.26
N VAL A 243 -5.93 7.76 -3.60
CA VAL A 243 -6.96 8.49 -4.35
C VAL A 243 -6.39 8.93 -5.68
N ARG A 244 -7.23 9.06 -6.71
CA ARG A 244 -6.79 9.56 -8.02
C ARG A 244 -6.48 11.04 -7.94
N SER A 245 -5.37 11.45 -8.52
CA SER A 245 -4.98 12.86 -8.64
C SER A 245 -5.67 13.49 -9.86
N ILE A 246 -6.17 14.71 -9.72
CA ILE A 246 -6.73 15.46 -10.83
C ILE A 246 -5.65 15.67 -11.90
N CYS A 247 -5.99 15.46 -13.16
CA CYS A 247 -5.07 15.69 -14.27
C CYS A 247 -4.72 17.19 -14.36
N PRO A 248 -3.43 17.57 -14.26
CA PRO A 248 -3.04 18.97 -14.26
C PRO A 248 -3.40 19.69 -15.56
N SER A 249 -3.41 18.97 -16.68
CA SER A 249 -3.66 19.55 -18.02
C SER A 249 -5.13 19.88 -18.29
N CYS A 250 -6.07 19.30 -17.54
CA CYS A 250 -7.50 19.58 -17.70
C CYS A 250 -8.21 19.92 -16.39
N LYS A 251 -7.44 20.24 -15.34
CA LYS A 251 -7.95 20.72 -14.06
C LYS A 251 -8.78 21.98 -14.25
N THR A 252 -9.96 22.01 -13.68
CA THR A 252 -10.89 23.14 -13.75
C THR A 252 -11.62 23.31 -12.44
N GLU A 253 -11.97 24.53 -12.10
CA GLU A 253 -12.83 24.84 -10.96
C GLU A 253 -14.26 24.36 -11.25
N TYR A 254 -14.94 23.82 -10.25
CA TYR A 254 -16.35 23.44 -10.31
C TYR A 254 -17.07 23.79 -9.02
N GLN A 255 -18.38 23.91 -9.09
CA GLN A 255 -19.22 24.05 -7.90
C GLN A 255 -19.76 22.66 -7.50
N PRO A 256 -19.39 22.15 -6.34
CA PRO A 256 -19.91 20.87 -5.85
C PRO A 256 -21.40 20.99 -5.49
N LEU A 257 -22.09 19.87 -5.54
CA LEU A 257 -23.46 19.78 -5.04
C LEU A 257 -23.50 19.96 -3.52
N GLU A 258 -24.61 20.48 -3.00
CA GLU A 258 -24.79 20.63 -1.54
C GLU A 258 -24.61 19.31 -0.78
N GLU A 259 -25.00 18.19 -1.39
CA GLU A 259 -24.84 16.86 -0.83
C GLU A 259 -23.37 16.47 -0.71
N GLU A 260 -22.54 16.81 -1.69
CA GLU A 260 -21.08 16.56 -1.65
C GLU A 260 -20.43 17.39 -0.53
N ILE A 261 -20.86 18.66 -0.38
CA ILE A 261 -20.33 19.53 0.68
C ILE A 261 -20.76 19.02 2.07
N LYS A 262 -21.98 18.56 2.25
CA LYS A 262 -22.47 17.99 3.52
C LYS A 262 -21.71 16.75 3.98
N MET A 263 -21.06 16.04 3.05
CA MET A 263 -20.22 14.87 3.37
C MET A 263 -18.79 15.27 3.82
N LEU A 264 -18.41 16.53 3.65
CA LEU A 264 -17.15 17.06 4.14
C LEU A 264 -17.33 17.57 5.58
N ASP A 265 -16.24 17.56 6.35
CA ASP A 265 -16.24 18.12 7.69
C ASP A 265 -16.31 19.65 7.61
N PRO A 266 -17.38 20.30 8.13
CA PRO A 266 -17.53 21.76 8.05
C PRO A 266 -16.39 22.54 8.73
N GLU A 267 -15.73 21.95 9.74
CA GLU A 267 -14.63 22.61 10.45
C GLU A 267 -13.37 22.76 9.58
N LEU A 268 -13.23 21.91 8.56
CA LEU A 268 -12.09 21.92 7.64
C LEU A 268 -12.33 22.81 6.40
N ILE A 269 -13.56 23.30 6.20
CA ILE A 269 -13.95 24.03 5.00
C ILE A 269 -14.00 25.52 5.29
N GLY A 270 -13.15 26.30 4.58
CA GLY A 270 -13.19 27.76 4.62
C GLY A 270 -14.42 28.36 3.91
N LYS A 271 -14.83 29.56 4.31
CA LYS A 271 -15.79 30.34 3.56
C LYS A 271 -15.19 30.66 2.18
N ASN A 272 -15.95 30.41 1.09
CA ASN A 272 -15.53 30.59 -0.31
C ASN A 272 -14.42 29.61 -0.79
N GLN A 273 -14.43 28.39 -0.29
CA GLN A 273 -13.51 27.34 -0.73
C GLN A 273 -13.72 27.02 -2.22
N LYS A 274 -12.63 26.98 -2.99
CA LYS A 274 -12.62 26.54 -4.38
C LYS A 274 -12.42 25.05 -4.47
N TYR A 275 -13.18 24.41 -5.35
CA TYR A 275 -13.09 22.98 -5.63
C TYR A 275 -12.72 22.73 -7.09
N TYR A 276 -12.04 21.62 -7.34
CA TYR A 276 -11.48 21.31 -8.64
C TYR A 276 -11.86 19.92 -9.11
N THR A 277 -12.00 19.77 -10.42
CA THR A 277 -12.19 18.50 -11.10
C THR A 277 -11.40 18.46 -12.40
N GLY A 278 -11.27 17.32 -13.05
CA GLY A 278 -10.68 17.17 -14.37
C GLY A 278 -11.77 17.00 -15.42
N LYS A 279 -11.82 17.86 -16.45
CA LYS A 279 -12.79 17.77 -17.57
C LYS A 279 -12.55 16.55 -18.47
N GLY A 280 -11.37 15.96 -18.42
CA GLY A 280 -10.91 14.96 -19.37
C GLY A 280 -10.18 15.60 -20.57
N CYS A 281 -9.04 15.02 -20.94
CA CYS A 281 -8.27 15.42 -22.11
C CYS A 281 -7.53 14.20 -22.70
N HIS A 282 -6.83 14.39 -23.81
CA HIS A 282 -6.07 13.30 -24.45
C HIS A 282 -4.95 12.75 -23.56
N LEU A 283 -4.32 13.57 -22.70
CA LEU A 283 -3.25 13.12 -21.80
C LEU A 283 -3.76 12.18 -20.68
N CYS A 284 -4.98 12.36 -20.23
CA CYS A 284 -5.61 11.48 -19.23
C CYS A 284 -6.62 10.49 -19.86
N ASN A 285 -6.62 10.33 -21.18
CA ASN A 285 -7.55 9.47 -21.91
C ASN A 285 -9.03 9.75 -21.55
N GLY A 286 -9.40 11.02 -21.42
CA GLY A 286 -10.76 11.44 -21.11
C GLY A 286 -11.18 11.24 -19.65
N THR A 287 -10.35 10.69 -18.77
CA THR A 287 -10.73 10.31 -17.40
C THR A 287 -10.79 11.48 -16.41
N GLY A 288 -10.13 12.59 -16.71
CA GLY A 288 -9.97 13.73 -15.81
C GLY A 288 -8.90 13.52 -14.72
N PHE A 289 -8.27 12.32 -14.64
CA PHE A 289 -7.29 11.98 -13.62
C PHE A 289 -5.93 11.61 -14.21
N GLY A 290 -4.84 12.06 -13.57
CA GLY A 290 -3.47 11.89 -14.05
C GLY A 290 -2.55 11.25 -12.99
N GLY A 291 -2.89 10.07 -12.51
CA GLY A 291 -2.11 9.37 -11.50
C GLY A 291 -2.85 9.17 -10.17
N ARG A 292 -2.12 8.93 -9.09
CA ARG A 292 -2.65 8.70 -7.74
C ARG A 292 -1.80 9.40 -6.71
N THR A 293 -2.39 9.76 -5.57
CA THR A 293 -1.70 10.28 -4.39
C THR A 293 -2.17 9.52 -3.15
N GLY A 294 -1.31 9.39 -2.15
CA GLY A 294 -1.69 8.79 -0.86
C GLY A 294 -2.58 9.73 -0.05
N ILE A 295 -3.44 9.18 0.77
CA ILE A 295 -4.03 9.82 1.96
C ILE A 295 -3.61 8.98 3.16
N PHE A 296 -3.29 9.65 4.27
CA PHE A 296 -2.56 9.05 5.38
C PHE A 296 -3.20 9.35 6.73
N GLU A 297 -3.17 8.35 7.60
CA GLU A 297 -3.56 8.45 9.00
C GLU A 297 -2.38 7.90 9.83
N LEU A 298 -1.61 8.79 10.46
CA LEU A 298 -0.43 8.44 11.23
C LEU A 298 -0.72 8.52 12.72
N MET A 299 -0.72 7.36 13.38
CA MET A 299 -0.77 7.21 14.83
C MET A 299 0.64 6.98 15.37
N VAL A 300 1.11 7.84 16.26
CA VAL A 300 2.37 7.68 16.98
C VAL A 300 2.06 7.27 18.41
N MET A 301 2.74 6.25 18.91
CA MET A 301 2.51 5.72 20.26
C MET A 301 3.00 6.70 21.32
N ASN A 302 2.13 6.97 22.30
CA ASN A 302 2.43 7.71 23.51
C ASN A 302 2.18 6.84 24.76
N GLU A 303 2.46 7.33 25.94
CA GLU A 303 2.28 6.58 27.19
C GLU A 303 0.83 6.15 27.41
N GLU A 304 -0.13 7.03 27.09
CA GLU A 304 -1.55 6.71 27.27
C GLU A 304 -2.02 5.66 26.27
N LEU A 305 -1.62 5.72 24.99
CA LEU A 305 -1.89 4.66 24.02
C LEU A 305 -1.28 3.32 24.44
N ARG A 306 -0.07 3.33 25.03
CA ARG A 306 0.56 2.14 25.60
C ARG A 306 -0.27 1.57 26.75
N ARG A 307 -0.76 2.44 27.64
CA ARG A 307 -1.63 2.07 28.77
C ARG A 307 -2.96 1.47 28.27
N LEU A 308 -3.60 2.09 27.27
CA LEU A 308 -4.82 1.61 26.66
C LEU A 308 -4.61 0.25 25.98
N THR A 309 -3.48 0.07 25.29
CA THR A 309 -3.10 -1.22 24.69
C THR A 309 -2.98 -2.32 25.74
N MET A 310 -2.31 -2.03 26.87
CA MET A 310 -2.17 -3.00 27.98
C MET A 310 -3.53 -3.39 28.60
N LYS A 311 -4.48 -2.47 28.61
CA LYS A 311 -5.85 -2.69 29.11
C LYS A 311 -6.76 -3.39 28.09
N LYS A 312 -6.28 -3.64 26.86
CA LYS A 312 -7.10 -4.12 25.72
C LYS A 312 -8.33 -3.21 25.52
N ALA A 313 -8.13 -1.88 25.58
CA ALA A 313 -9.19 -0.90 25.45
C ALA A 313 -9.89 -0.99 24.09
N GLU A 314 -11.12 -0.49 24.01
CA GLU A 314 -11.91 -0.48 22.79
C GLU A 314 -11.29 0.41 21.70
N LEU A 315 -11.57 0.10 20.43
CA LEU A 315 -11.10 0.86 19.27
C LEU A 315 -11.38 2.36 19.38
N ARG A 316 -12.54 2.72 19.94
CA ARG A 316 -12.95 4.11 20.11
C ARG A 316 -12.02 4.85 21.06
N GLU A 317 -11.69 4.29 22.20
CA GLU A 317 -10.82 4.91 23.20
C GLU A 317 -9.41 5.15 22.63
N ILE A 318 -8.86 4.15 21.93
CA ILE A 318 -7.55 4.25 21.27
C ILE A 318 -7.58 5.34 20.19
N ARG A 319 -8.65 5.42 19.38
CA ARG A 319 -8.81 6.44 18.36
C ARG A 319 -8.92 7.85 18.95
N ASP A 320 -9.73 8.00 19.98
CA ASP A 320 -9.96 9.30 20.62
C ASP A 320 -8.65 9.82 21.23
N GLU A 321 -7.83 8.95 21.84
CA GLU A 321 -6.52 9.32 22.34
C GLU A 321 -5.54 9.65 21.21
N ALA A 322 -5.48 8.85 20.15
CA ALA A 322 -4.63 9.14 18.99
C ALA A 322 -4.96 10.49 18.34
N ARG A 323 -6.24 10.87 18.31
CA ARG A 323 -6.66 12.19 17.79
C ARG A 323 -6.18 13.34 18.68
N LYS A 324 -6.19 13.21 20.01
CA LYS A 324 -5.67 14.23 20.93
C LYS A 324 -4.18 14.51 20.69
N THR A 325 -3.43 13.53 20.22
CA THR A 325 -2.00 13.66 19.90
C THR A 325 -1.73 14.15 18.48
N GLY A 326 -2.77 14.57 17.77
CA GLY A 326 -2.67 15.18 16.43
C GLY A 326 -2.76 14.20 15.27
N MET A 327 -3.26 12.97 15.47
CA MET A 327 -3.58 12.09 14.39
C MET A 327 -4.73 12.67 13.56
N LYS A 328 -4.49 12.90 12.29
CA LYS A 328 -5.53 13.19 11.29
C LYS A 328 -6.06 11.86 10.73
N THR A 329 -7.38 11.76 10.57
CA THR A 329 -7.99 10.61 9.90
C THR A 329 -7.70 10.64 8.40
N LEU A 330 -7.86 9.49 7.71
CA LEU A 330 -7.76 9.43 6.25
C LEU A 330 -8.69 10.44 5.56
N ARG A 331 -9.89 10.67 6.13
CA ARG A 331 -10.86 11.63 5.58
C ARG A 331 -10.37 13.06 5.72
N GLU A 332 -9.87 13.44 6.88
CA GLU A 332 -9.32 14.78 7.13
C GLU A 332 -8.12 15.07 6.22
N ASP A 333 -7.17 14.14 6.11
CA ASP A 333 -6.03 14.26 5.18
C ASP A 333 -6.51 14.38 3.72
N GLY A 334 -7.51 13.59 3.35
CA GLY A 334 -8.13 13.64 2.02
C GLY A 334 -8.83 14.97 1.75
N ILE A 335 -9.56 15.54 2.71
CA ILE A 335 -10.23 16.84 2.58
C ILE A 335 -9.21 17.96 2.35
N ILE A 336 -8.08 17.95 3.08
CA ILE A 336 -7.00 18.92 2.86
C ILE A 336 -6.52 18.85 1.39
N LYS A 337 -6.37 17.64 0.83
CA LYS A 337 -5.96 17.46 -0.57
C LYS A 337 -7.03 17.88 -1.58
N VAL A 338 -8.31 17.77 -1.22
CA VAL A 338 -9.40 18.36 -2.02
C VAL A 338 -9.29 19.88 -2.05
N ILE A 339 -9.07 20.51 -0.88
CA ILE A 339 -8.89 21.96 -0.75
C ILE A 339 -7.68 22.45 -1.56
N GLU A 340 -6.58 21.70 -1.57
CA GLU A 340 -5.40 21.97 -2.41
C GLU A 340 -5.65 21.70 -3.91
N GLY A 341 -6.79 21.11 -4.25
CA GLY A 341 -7.12 20.74 -5.63
C GLY A 341 -6.24 19.63 -6.18
N LYS A 342 -5.76 18.73 -5.35
CA LYS A 342 -5.00 17.53 -5.74
C LYS A 342 -5.90 16.38 -6.15
N THR A 343 -7.07 16.27 -5.51
CA THR A 343 -8.06 15.21 -5.75
C THR A 343 -9.47 15.77 -5.68
N THR A 344 -10.49 14.95 -5.89
CA THR A 344 -11.90 15.36 -5.85
C THR A 344 -12.57 14.89 -4.55
N ILE A 345 -13.69 15.54 -4.19
CA ILE A 345 -14.54 15.14 -3.05
C ILE A 345 -14.94 13.68 -3.16
N ASN A 346 -15.43 13.27 -4.33
CA ASN A 346 -15.91 11.91 -4.57
C ASN A 346 -14.85 10.83 -4.37
N GLU A 347 -13.59 11.10 -4.75
CA GLU A 347 -12.47 10.18 -4.51
C GLU A 347 -12.23 9.95 -3.02
N VAL A 348 -12.24 11.03 -2.24
CA VAL A 348 -12.02 10.95 -0.79
C VAL A 348 -13.18 10.23 -0.10
N ILE A 349 -14.42 10.60 -0.42
CA ILE A 349 -15.61 9.95 0.16
C ILE A 349 -15.61 8.46 -0.16
N TYR A 350 -15.39 8.10 -1.43
CA TYR A 350 -15.39 6.69 -1.84
C TYR A 350 -14.30 5.89 -1.14
N SER A 351 -13.09 6.44 -1.05
CA SER A 351 -11.95 5.74 -0.45
C SER A 351 -11.99 5.69 1.08
N THR A 352 -12.75 6.59 1.74
CA THR A 352 -12.85 6.68 3.21
C THR A 352 -14.23 6.27 3.76
N ARG A 353 -15.08 5.65 2.94
CA ARG A 353 -16.37 5.09 3.41
C ARG A 353 -16.11 4.12 4.54
N LYS A 354 -16.87 4.24 5.62
CA LYS A 354 -16.94 3.21 6.65
C LYS A 354 -17.72 2.03 6.09
N GLU A 355 -17.24 0.80 6.34
CA GLU A 355 -18.05 -0.39 6.14
C GLU A 355 -19.21 -0.29 7.13
N GLY A 356 -20.44 -0.10 6.62
CA GLY A 356 -21.67 -0.02 7.42
C GLY A 356 -22.39 1.34 7.40
N GLU A 357 -22.00 2.30 6.56
CA GLU A 357 -22.83 3.47 6.20
C GLU A 357 -23.49 3.30 4.83
#